data_b463284ed46404e561860f9104f1df6e
#
_entry.id   b463284ed46404e561860f9104f1df6e
#
_cell.length_a   1.000
_cell.length_b   1.000
_cell.length_c   1.000
_cell.angle_alpha   90.00
_cell.angle_beta   90.00
_cell.angle_gamma   90.00
#
_symmetry.space_group_name_H-M   'P 1'
#
loop_
_entity.id
_entity.type
_entity.pdbx_description
1 polymer ?
#
loop_
_entity_poly.entity_id
_entity_poly.type
_entity_poly.pdbx_seq_one_letter_code
_entity_poly.pdbx_strand_id
1 'polypeptide(L)'
;MKRKEALLLYLAGTLGQILLVSLLVWLLRAGGVRVDYGTPIGLFTLILGGLSSAIWGGYVSIRYHHSSFKQLVRDFFQIKQPLSNYLLVLIFLGLDFLPPILSGGMLIQVWYLPIMLFCKALVFGGIEEIGWRYFFQPALQEKLTLSSVHALYLCSLVTVAYPLFLH
;
A
#
# COMPACT_ATOMS: atom_id res chain seq x y z
N MET A 1 3.46 25.24 -11.81
CA MET A 1 3.50 25.51 -10.35
C MET A 1 2.67 24.48 -9.59
N LYS A 2 1.38 24.36 -9.83
CA LYS A 2 0.45 23.45 -9.09
C LYS A 2 0.88 21.97 -8.95
N ARG A 3 1.56 21.40 -9.97
CA ARG A 3 1.96 19.96 -9.93
C ARG A 3 3.17 19.66 -9.04
N LYS A 4 4.12 20.59 -8.89
CA LYS A 4 5.24 20.42 -7.92
C LYS A 4 4.71 20.45 -6.50
N GLU A 5 3.76 21.34 -6.24
CA GLU A 5 3.09 21.46 -4.95
C GLU A 5 2.30 20.18 -4.63
N ALA A 6 1.60 19.61 -5.61
CA ALA A 6 0.87 18.36 -5.47
C ALA A 6 1.79 17.20 -5.07
N LEU A 7 2.94 17.06 -5.76
CA LEU A 7 3.92 16.01 -5.45
C LEU A 7 4.56 16.20 -4.08
N LEU A 8 4.95 17.43 -3.75
CA LEU A 8 5.52 17.74 -2.42
C LEU A 8 4.49 17.49 -1.31
N LEU A 9 3.24 17.88 -1.52
CA LEU A 9 2.16 17.64 -0.57
C LEU A 9 1.90 16.14 -0.36
N TYR A 10 1.89 15.37 -1.45
CA TYR A 10 1.76 13.92 -1.38
C TYR A 10 2.89 13.28 -0.57
N LEU A 11 4.15 13.61 -0.92
CA LEU A 11 5.32 13.05 -0.24
C LEU A 11 5.39 13.48 1.23
N ALA A 12 5.21 14.77 1.50
CA ALA A 12 5.23 15.29 2.86
C ALA A 12 4.10 14.71 3.71
N GLY A 13 2.91 14.58 3.14
CA GLY A 13 1.76 14.00 3.82
C GLY A 13 1.95 12.51 4.11
N THR A 14 2.35 11.74 3.09
CA THR A 14 2.55 10.28 3.23
C THR A 14 3.67 9.98 4.21
N LEU A 15 4.86 10.55 4.00
CA LEU A 15 6.00 10.33 4.86
C LEU A 15 5.79 10.91 6.27
N GLY A 16 5.18 12.10 6.35
CA GLY A 16 4.85 12.73 7.63
C GLY A 16 3.88 11.87 8.45
N GLN A 17 2.85 11.32 7.83
CA GLN A 17 1.90 10.41 8.51
C GLN A 17 2.60 9.13 8.98
N ILE A 18 3.45 8.52 8.15
CA ILE A 18 4.22 7.32 8.53
C ILE A 18 5.13 7.63 9.71
N LEU A 19 5.86 8.75 9.68
CA LEU A 19 6.74 9.17 10.77
C LEU A 19 5.97 9.42 12.07
N LEU A 20 4.81 10.08 11.99
CA LEU A 20 3.96 10.33 13.16
C LEU A 20 3.43 9.02 13.77
N VAL A 21 2.98 8.08 12.92
CA VAL A 21 2.53 6.77 13.39
C VAL A 21 3.68 5.97 14.01
N SER A 22 4.86 5.99 13.39
CA SER A 22 6.04 5.31 13.90
C SER A 22 6.47 5.90 15.26
N LEU A 23 6.47 7.22 15.39
CA LEU A 23 6.75 7.90 16.66
C LEU A 23 5.71 7.53 17.73
N LEU A 24 4.42 7.49 17.37
CA LEU A 24 3.35 7.06 18.28
C LEU A 24 3.59 5.62 18.77
N VAL A 25 3.92 4.70 17.86
CA VAL A 25 4.22 3.30 18.21
C VAL A 25 5.42 3.23 19.15
N TRP A 26 6.46 3.98 18.87
CA TRP A 26 7.65 4.06 19.70
C TRP A 26 7.32 4.57 21.12
N LEU A 27 6.57 5.66 21.23
CA LEU A 27 6.13 6.22 22.52
C LEU A 27 5.26 5.25 23.30
N LEU A 28 4.33 4.57 22.67
CA LEU A 28 3.47 3.56 23.31
C LEU A 28 4.30 2.41 23.84
N ARG A 29 5.26 1.90 23.07
CA ARG A 29 6.18 0.83 23.51
C ARG A 29 7.07 1.29 24.65
N ALA A 30 7.61 2.50 24.60
CA ALA A 30 8.38 3.10 25.69
C ALA A 30 7.55 3.25 26.99
N GLY A 31 6.24 3.50 26.86
CA GLY A 31 5.29 3.53 27.97
C GLY A 31 4.84 2.15 28.44
N GLY A 32 5.42 1.05 27.93
CA GLY A 32 5.07 -0.32 28.33
C GLY A 32 3.81 -0.90 27.66
N VAL A 33 3.24 -0.18 26.69
CA VAL A 33 2.09 -0.68 25.93
C VAL A 33 2.56 -1.66 24.87
N ARG A 34 1.99 -2.86 24.88
CA ARG A 34 2.29 -3.86 23.85
C ARG A 34 1.63 -3.49 22.54
N VAL A 35 2.44 -3.13 21.55
CA VAL A 35 2.01 -2.79 20.18
C VAL A 35 2.59 -3.82 19.23
N ASP A 36 1.78 -4.81 18.85
CA ASP A 36 2.11 -5.84 17.87
C ASP A 36 0.88 -6.14 16.99
N TYR A 37 1.08 -6.94 15.93
CA TYR A 37 0.01 -7.27 14.98
C TYR A 37 -1.18 -8.03 15.60
N GLY A 38 -1.02 -8.63 16.76
CA GLY A 38 -2.06 -9.34 17.50
C GLY A 38 -2.86 -8.44 18.45
N THR A 39 -2.46 -7.17 18.62
CA THR A 39 -3.17 -6.23 19.50
C THR A 39 -4.07 -5.27 18.70
N PRO A 40 -5.22 -4.84 19.26
CA PRO A 40 -6.08 -3.85 18.60
C PRO A 40 -5.34 -2.53 18.29
N ILE A 41 -4.48 -2.08 19.20
CA ILE A 41 -3.63 -0.89 19.01
C ILE A 41 -2.64 -1.09 17.86
N GLY A 42 -1.97 -2.25 17.80
CA GLY A 42 -1.06 -2.56 16.72
C GLY A 42 -1.77 -2.64 15.36
N LEU A 43 -2.96 -3.24 15.33
CA LEU A 43 -3.77 -3.28 14.10
C LEU A 43 -4.21 -1.87 13.68
N PHE A 44 -4.64 -1.03 14.61
CA PHE A 44 -5.04 0.35 14.34
C PHE A 44 -3.88 1.18 13.78
N THR A 45 -2.70 1.12 14.41
CA THR A 45 -1.52 1.84 13.94
C THR A 45 -1.03 1.35 12.59
N LEU A 46 -1.11 0.03 12.32
CA LEU A 46 -0.81 -0.55 11.01
C LEU A 46 -1.74 -0.03 9.93
N ILE A 47 -3.05 -0.02 10.19
CA ILE A 47 -4.05 0.52 9.25
C ILE A 47 -3.77 2.00 9.00
N LEU A 48 -3.57 2.79 10.05
CA LEU A 48 -3.34 4.23 9.95
C LEU A 48 -2.07 4.56 9.16
N GLY A 49 -0.99 3.80 9.37
CA GLY A 49 0.26 3.94 8.61
C GLY A 49 0.12 3.47 7.17
N GLY A 50 -0.46 2.29 6.95
CA GLY A 50 -0.63 1.70 5.61
C GLY A 50 -1.58 2.48 4.71
N LEU A 51 -2.60 3.12 5.26
CA LEU A 51 -3.51 3.97 4.49
C LEU A 51 -2.93 5.34 4.11
N SER A 52 -1.74 5.72 4.59
CA SER A 52 -1.15 7.04 4.35
C SER A 52 -1.05 7.37 2.86
N SER A 53 -0.54 6.46 2.06
CA SER A 53 -0.42 6.59 0.61
C SER A 53 -1.79 6.81 -0.07
N ALA A 54 -2.79 6.01 0.30
CA ALA A 54 -4.14 6.13 -0.25
C ALA A 54 -4.83 7.44 0.13
N ILE A 55 -4.71 7.84 1.40
CA ILE A 55 -5.32 9.08 1.91
C ILE A 55 -4.73 10.29 1.18
N TRP A 56 -3.41 10.41 1.16
CA TRP A 56 -2.74 11.56 0.55
C TRP A 56 -2.81 11.53 -0.98
N GLY A 57 -2.71 10.36 -1.60
CA GLY A 57 -2.91 10.20 -3.05
C GLY A 57 -4.32 10.55 -3.48
N GLY A 58 -5.33 10.08 -2.75
CA GLY A 58 -6.73 10.44 -2.96
C GLY A 58 -6.99 11.93 -2.77
N TYR A 59 -6.50 12.51 -1.67
CA TYR A 59 -6.62 13.94 -1.38
C TYR A 59 -6.02 14.80 -2.50
N VAL A 60 -4.79 14.51 -2.92
CA VAL A 60 -4.11 15.27 -3.97
C VAL A 60 -4.78 15.08 -5.32
N SER A 61 -5.26 13.88 -5.65
CA SER A 61 -6.02 13.63 -6.89
C SER A 61 -7.32 14.43 -6.94
N ILE A 62 -8.04 14.53 -5.85
CA ILE A 62 -9.26 15.35 -5.75
C ILE A 62 -8.93 16.83 -5.85
N ARG A 63 -7.90 17.28 -5.15
CA ARG A 63 -7.55 18.70 -5.03
C ARG A 63 -6.94 19.30 -6.30
N TYR A 64 -6.09 18.54 -7.00
CA TYR A 64 -5.27 19.03 -8.11
C TYR A 64 -5.63 18.46 -9.48
N HIS A 65 -6.20 17.25 -9.54
CA HIS A 65 -6.63 16.60 -10.77
C HIS A 65 -8.15 16.65 -10.98
N HIS A 66 -8.90 17.30 -10.06
CA HIS A 66 -10.35 17.40 -10.10
C HIS A 66 -11.09 16.06 -10.21
N SER A 67 -10.45 14.98 -9.76
CA SER A 67 -11.08 13.67 -9.68
C SER A 67 -12.14 13.64 -8.60
N SER A 68 -13.28 13.02 -8.89
CA SER A 68 -14.31 12.79 -7.87
C SER A 68 -13.93 11.58 -7.00
N PHE A 69 -14.25 11.60 -5.71
CA PHE A 69 -14.10 10.43 -4.85
C PHE A 69 -14.81 9.18 -5.41
N LYS A 70 -16.01 9.38 -5.96
CA LYS A 70 -16.76 8.30 -6.65
C LYS A 70 -16.00 7.73 -7.84
N GLN A 71 -15.29 8.56 -8.57
CA GLN A 71 -14.45 8.13 -9.70
C GLN A 71 -13.24 7.32 -9.21
N LEU A 72 -12.54 7.79 -8.16
CA LEU A 72 -11.44 7.05 -7.55
C LEU A 72 -11.86 5.65 -7.10
N VAL A 73 -12.99 5.55 -6.40
CA VAL A 73 -13.53 4.25 -5.95
C VAL A 73 -13.92 3.36 -7.13
N ARG A 74 -14.57 3.92 -8.15
CA ARG A 74 -14.94 3.16 -9.35
C ARG A 74 -13.73 2.63 -10.10
N ASP A 75 -12.71 3.46 -10.27
CA ASP A 75 -11.49 3.10 -11.01
C ASP A 75 -10.67 2.05 -10.23
N PHE A 76 -10.68 2.13 -8.90
CA PHE A 76 -10.08 1.12 -8.03
C PHE A 76 -10.76 -0.25 -8.16
N PHE A 77 -12.09 -0.28 -8.21
CA PHE A 77 -12.86 -1.51 -8.40
C PHE A 77 -13.09 -1.89 -9.86
N GLN A 78 -12.30 -1.34 -10.78
CA GLN A 78 -12.42 -1.67 -12.19
C GLN A 78 -11.90 -3.09 -12.49
N ILE A 79 -12.83 -4.05 -12.51
CA ILE A 79 -12.53 -5.47 -12.72
C ILE A 79 -12.26 -5.79 -14.21
N LYS A 80 -12.70 -4.94 -15.14
CA LYS A 80 -12.54 -5.18 -16.58
C LYS A 80 -11.08 -4.92 -16.99
N GLN A 81 -10.25 -5.94 -16.87
CA GLN A 81 -8.86 -5.95 -17.29
C GLN A 81 -8.63 -7.03 -18.36
N PRO A 82 -7.61 -6.90 -19.23
CA PRO A 82 -7.25 -7.96 -20.16
C PRO A 82 -6.89 -9.26 -19.41
N LEU A 83 -7.24 -10.39 -20.00
CA LEU A 83 -7.01 -11.73 -19.41
C LEU A 83 -5.54 -11.95 -19.01
N SER A 84 -4.60 -11.37 -19.76
CA SER A 84 -3.17 -11.43 -19.46
C SER A 84 -2.81 -10.92 -18.07
N ASN A 85 -3.51 -9.88 -17.57
CA ASN A 85 -3.26 -9.32 -16.24
C ASN A 85 -3.70 -10.31 -15.14
N TYR A 86 -4.84 -10.99 -15.35
CA TYR A 86 -5.31 -12.01 -14.41
C TYR A 86 -4.39 -13.24 -14.40
N LEU A 87 -3.93 -13.69 -15.57
CA LEU A 87 -2.97 -14.79 -15.67
C LEU A 87 -1.66 -14.45 -14.97
N LEU A 88 -1.17 -13.23 -15.14
CA LEU A 88 0.05 -12.77 -14.50
C LEU A 88 -0.09 -12.74 -12.98
N VAL A 89 -1.22 -12.26 -12.45
CA VAL A 89 -1.52 -12.30 -11.01
C VAL A 89 -1.57 -13.74 -10.49
N LEU A 90 -2.21 -14.66 -11.23
CA LEU A 90 -2.27 -16.08 -10.85
C LEU A 90 -0.89 -16.73 -10.84
N ILE A 91 -0.02 -16.38 -11.80
CA ILE A 91 1.38 -16.88 -11.83
C ILE A 91 2.14 -16.40 -10.59
N PHE A 92 2.06 -15.11 -10.25
CA PHE A 92 2.73 -14.59 -9.06
C PHE A 92 2.18 -15.19 -7.76
N LEU A 93 0.87 -15.32 -7.64
CA LEU A 93 0.25 -16.02 -6.51
C LEU A 93 0.72 -17.48 -6.42
N GLY A 94 0.82 -18.17 -7.56
CA GLY A 94 1.37 -19.52 -7.60
C GLY A 94 2.82 -19.58 -7.13
N LEU A 95 3.66 -18.66 -7.58
CA LEU A 95 5.07 -18.59 -7.17
C LEU A 95 5.23 -18.27 -5.68
N ASP A 96 4.37 -17.44 -5.12
CA ASP A 96 4.42 -17.07 -3.70
C ASP A 96 3.90 -18.17 -2.78
N PHE A 97 2.81 -18.83 -3.15
CA PHE A 97 2.14 -19.80 -2.27
C PHE A 97 2.55 -21.25 -2.48
N LEU A 98 2.94 -21.64 -3.72
CA LEU A 98 3.28 -23.03 -4.03
C LEU A 98 4.52 -23.54 -3.27
N PRO A 99 5.64 -22.80 -3.17
CA PRO A 99 6.81 -23.27 -2.46
C PRO A 99 6.57 -23.52 -0.96
N PRO A 100 5.94 -22.62 -0.19
CA PRO A 100 5.60 -22.88 1.20
C PRO A 100 4.67 -24.08 1.40
N ILE A 101 3.71 -24.28 0.49
CA ILE A 101 2.79 -25.44 0.54
C ILE A 101 3.55 -26.75 0.30
N LEU A 102 4.40 -26.79 -0.74
CA LEU A 102 5.17 -27.98 -1.09
C LEU A 102 6.23 -28.35 -0.05
N SER A 103 6.80 -27.34 0.65
CA SER A 103 7.78 -27.58 1.71
C SER A 103 7.14 -27.99 3.06
N GLY A 104 5.80 -28.11 3.13
CA GLY A 104 5.11 -28.40 4.37
C GLY A 104 5.17 -27.30 5.43
N GLY A 105 5.68 -26.10 5.07
CA GLY A 105 5.81 -24.95 5.97
C GLY A 105 4.48 -24.24 6.25
N MET A 106 3.44 -24.52 5.48
CA MET A 106 2.12 -23.94 5.66
C MET A 106 1.18 -24.98 6.27
N LEU A 107 1.16 -25.05 7.59
CA LEU A 107 0.11 -25.78 8.31
C LEU A 107 -1.17 -24.93 8.27
N ILE A 108 -2.03 -25.20 7.32
CA ILE A 108 -3.38 -24.62 7.27
C ILE A 108 -4.21 -25.30 8.36
N GLN A 109 -4.11 -24.79 9.58
CA GLN A 109 -4.87 -25.32 10.73
C GLN A 109 -6.37 -25.05 10.60
N VAL A 110 -6.74 -24.01 9.84
CA VAL A 110 -8.14 -23.57 9.73
C VAL A 110 -8.44 -23.27 8.26
N TRP A 111 -9.47 -23.89 7.72
CA TRP A 111 -9.82 -23.82 6.30
C TRP A 111 -10.08 -22.39 5.77
N TYR A 112 -10.57 -21.49 6.61
CA TYR A 112 -10.84 -20.09 6.21
C TYR A 112 -9.62 -19.16 6.27
N LEU A 113 -8.51 -19.60 6.86
CA LEU A 113 -7.30 -18.79 7.01
C LEU A 113 -6.75 -18.25 5.68
N PRO A 114 -6.63 -19.06 4.60
CA PRO A 114 -6.18 -18.55 3.30
C PRO A 114 -7.08 -17.45 2.76
N ILE A 115 -8.40 -17.59 2.90
CA ILE A 115 -9.38 -16.59 2.44
C ILE A 115 -9.21 -15.30 3.22
N MET A 116 -9.07 -15.39 4.54
CA MET A 116 -8.87 -14.23 5.41
C MET A 116 -7.55 -13.51 5.09
N LEU A 117 -6.47 -14.24 4.86
CA LEU A 117 -5.17 -13.69 4.48
C LEU A 117 -5.24 -13.03 3.11
N PHE A 118 -5.94 -13.64 2.15
CA PHE A 118 -6.18 -13.04 0.84
C PHE A 118 -6.97 -11.74 0.93
N CYS A 119 -8.08 -11.73 1.68
CA CYS A 119 -8.85 -10.50 1.91
C CYS A 119 -8.01 -9.42 2.60
N LYS A 120 -7.19 -9.80 3.58
CA LYS A 120 -6.25 -8.89 4.26
C LYS A 120 -5.23 -8.31 3.27
N ALA A 121 -4.62 -9.13 2.44
CA ALA A 121 -3.67 -8.69 1.42
C ALA A 121 -4.33 -7.77 0.38
N LEU A 122 -5.56 -8.08 -0.04
CA LEU A 122 -6.33 -7.25 -0.98
C LEU A 122 -6.65 -5.87 -0.38
N VAL A 123 -7.09 -5.83 0.88
CA VAL A 123 -7.44 -4.57 1.55
C VAL A 123 -6.19 -3.73 1.81
N PHE A 124 -5.17 -4.30 2.42
CA PHE A 124 -3.97 -3.54 2.78
C PHE A 124 -3.10 -3.22 1.56
N GLY A 125 -2.77 -4.22 0.74
CA GLY A 125 -1.98 -4.03 -0.47
C GLY A 125 -2.73 -3.24 -1.54
N GLY A 126 -4.01 -3.58 -1.78
CA GLY A 126 -4.81 -2.93 -2.82
C GLY A 126 -5.12 -1.46 -2.52
N ILE A 127 -5.50 -1.12 -1.29
CA ILE A 127 -5.84 0.26 -0.92
C ILE A 127 -4.60 1.16 -0.97
N GLU A 128 -3.46 0.67 -0.51
CA GLU A 128 -2.19 1.39 -0.56
C GLU A 128 -1.79 1.76 -1.99
N GLU A 129 -2.08 0.88 -2.96
CA GLU A 129 -1.81 1.09 -4.38
C GLU A 129 -2.54 2.30 -4.99
N ILE A 130 -3.66 2.75 -4.40
CA ILE A 130 -4.35 3.96 -4.88
C ILE A 130 -3.40 5.15 -4.90
N GLY A 131 -2.62 5.36 -3.84
CA GLY A 131 -1.67 6.46 -3.77
C GLY A 131 -0.50 6.30 -4.73
N TRP A 132 0.06 5.11 -4.79
CA TRP A 132 1.26 4.83 -5.60
C TRP A 132 0.96 4.83 -7.09
N ARG A 133 0.01 4.05 -7.54
CA ARG A 133 -0.28 3.85 -8.97
C ARG A 133 -1.17 4.93 -9.55
N TYR A 134 -2.12 5.45 -8.78
CA TYR A 134 -3.06 6.45 -9.30
C TYR A 134 -2.48 7.85 -9.32
N PHE A 135 -1.61 8.20 -8.36
CA PHE A 135 -1.04 9.54 -8.27
C PHE A 135 0.48 9.58 -8.46
N PHE A 136 1.23 8.85 -7.62
CA PHE A 136 2.69 9.03 -7.53
C PHE A 136 3.42 8.56 -8.78
N GLN A 137 3.12 7.37 -9.28
CA GLN A 137 3.75 6.82 -10.49
C GLN A 137 3.51 7.69 -11.72
N PRO A 138 2.28 8.13 -12.08
CA PRO A 138 2.06 9.05 -13.19
C PRO A 138 2.77 10.39 -13.00
N ALA A 139 2.80 10.93 -11.78
CA ALA A 139 3.48 12.17 -11.47
C ALA A 139 5.00 12.08 -11.67
N LEU A 140 5.62 10.94 -11.35
CA LEU A 140 7.04 10.68 -11.61
C LEU A 140 7.34 10.49 -13.09
N GLN A 141 6.52 9.70 -13.79
CA GLN A 141 6.70 9.44 -15.22
C GLN A 141 6.64 10.73 -16.04
N GLU A 142 5.69 11.61 -15.74
CA GLU A 142 5.51 12.86 -16.45
C GLU A 142 6.60 13.90 -16.17
N LYS A 143 7.12 13.95 -14.94
CA LYS A 143 8.10 14.97 -14.53
C LYS A 143 9.55 14.60 -14.77
N LEU A 144 9.89 13.34 -14.55
CA LEU A 144 11.27 12.89 -14.57
C LEU A 144 11.61 12.18 -15.87
N THR A 145 10.66 12.12 -16.83
CA THR A 145 10.82 11.34 -18.07
C THR A 145 11.32 9.91 -17.80
N LEU A 146 11.05 9.42 -16.59
CA LEU A 146 11.44 8.08 -16.17
C LEU A 146 10.60 7.06 -16.93
N SER A 147 11.25 5.99 -17.38
CA SER A 147 10.50 4.83 -17.90
C SER A 147 9.59 4.26 -16.81
N SER A 148 8.51 3.60 -17.21
CA SER A 148 7.57 2.94 -16.27
C SER A 148 8.29 2.02 -15.29
N VAL A 149 9.37 1.38 -15.72
CA VAL A 149 10.19 0.48 -14.91
C VAL A 149 10.90 1.23 -13.78
N HIS A 150 11.54 2.37 -14.07
CA HIS A 150 12.23 3.17 -13.03
C HIS A 150 11.25 3.76 -12.00
N ALA A 151 10.08 4.22 -12.46
CA ALA A 151 9.04 4.68 -11.55
C ALA A 151 8.53 3.56 -10.63
N LEU A 152 8.40 2.34 -11.16
CA LEU A 152 8.02 1.15 -10.40
C LEU A 152 9.07 0.80 -9.33
N TYR A 153 10.36 0.84 -9.67
CA TYR A 153 11.44 0.60 -8.71
C TYR A 153 11.45 1.61 -7.57
N LEU A 154 11.26 2.90 -7.86
CA LEU A 154 11.18 3.93 -6.82
C LEU A 154 9.97 3.73 -5.89
N CYS A 155 8.83 3.36 -6.44
CA CYS A 155 7.64 3.03 -5.65
C CYS A 155 7.91 1.82 -4.75
N SER A 156 8.52 0.75 -5.29
CA SER A 156 8.83 -0.46 -4.54
C SER A 156 9.83 -0.22 -3.41
N LEU A 157 10.85 0.61 -3.62
CA LEU A 157 11.82 0.97 -2.58
C LEU A 157 11.17 1.64 -1.37
N VAL A 158 10.19 2.52 -1.59
CA VAL A 158 9.47 3.19 -0.50
C VAL A 158 8.58 2.19 0.24
N THR A 159 7.92 1.29 -0.48
CA THR A 159 7.06 0.24 0.11
C THR A 159 7.87 -0.74 0.97
N VAL A 160 9.09 -1.11 0.52
CA VAL A 160 9.98 -2.02 1.27
C VAL A 160 10.60 -1.35 2.49
N ALA A 161 10.87 -0.04 2.43
CA ALA A 161 11.43 0.69 3.57
C ALA A 161 10.47 0.78 4.77
N TYR A 162 9.15 0.79 4.52
CA TYR A 162 8.14 0.94 5.57
C TYR A 162 8.18 -0.15 6.66
N PRO A 163 8.27 -1.46 6.35
CA PRO A 163 8.36 -2.50 7.38
C PRO A 163 9.62 -2.43 8.24
N LEU A 164 10.73 -1.87 7.70
CA LEU A 164 12.00 -1.75 8.43
C LEU A 164 11.93 -0.75 9.60
N PHE A 165 10.98 0.19 9.58
CA PHE A 165 10.75 1.13 10.67
C PHE A 165 9.80 0.60 11.77
N LEU A 166 9.18 -0.59 11.55
CA LEU A 166 8.24 -1.20 12.49
C LEU A 166 8.87 -2.32 13.32
N HIS A 167 10.11 -2.73 13.01
CA HIS A 167 10.93 -3.65 13.77
C HIS A 167 11.95 -2.90 14.62
#